data_e7ef2dc0f8f59900b84554e65713d2d8
#
_entry.id   e7ef2dc0f8f59900b84554e65713d2d8
#
_cell.length_a   1.000
_cell.length_b   1.000
_cell.length_c   1.000
_cell.angle_alpha   90.00
_cell.angle_beta   90.00
_cell.angle_gamma   90.00
#
_symmetry.space_group_name_H-M   'P 1'
#
loop_
_entity.id
_entity.type
_entity.pdbx_description
1 polymer ?
#
loop_
_entity_poly.entity_id
_entity_poly.type
_entity_poly.pdbx_seq_one_letter_code
_entity_poly.pdbx_strand_id
1 'polypeptide(L)'
;MKYNLITKEIEKDLEKALNFIVNDLNINILINFRSRLYPEYRCLLNNIAFRKHKVSPSEMARFYTNRGLKYSHDKYMKSIGNFDSYAHGLPELKSYLNMFFKESTPINKEVIVIDKANLTPIQKLVSNLTNEQTIELIEMIDLRKKSWNWKMKNDYEIIESH
;
A
#
# COMPACT_ATOMS: atom_id res chain seq x y z
N MET A 1 -11.35 23.49 11.77
CA MET A 1 -11.48 22.32 10.86
C MET A 1 -12.60 21.44 11.37
N LYS A 2 -13.57 21.05 10.53
CA LYS A 2 -14.67 20.19 10.96
C LYS A 2 -14.27 18.71 10.79
N TYR A 3 -14.39 17.94 11.85
CA TYR A 3 -14.12 16.49 11.85
C TYR A 3 -15.41 15.69 11.73
N ASN A 4 -15.30 14.49 11.19
CA ASN A 4 -16.41 13.55 11.03
C ASN A 4 -16.35 12.43 12.08
N LEU A 5 -17.51 11.91 12.44
CA LEU A 5 -17.66 10.66 13.15
C LEU A 5 -17.46 9.49 12.17
N ILE A 6 -17.10 8.33 12.68
CA ILE A 6 -17.02 7.12 11.85
C ILE A 6 -18.43 6.59 11.61
N THR A 7 -18.92 6.75 10.37
CA THR A 7 -20.14 6.11 9.88
C THR A 7 -19.85 4.68 9.42
N LYS A 8 -20.89 3.88 9.18
CA LYS A 8 -20.72 2.50 8.65
C LYS A 8 -19.92 2.46 7.33
N GLU A 9 -20.09 3.45 6.46
CA GLU A 9 -19.36 3.55 5.20
C GLU A 9 -17.88 3.86 5.43
N ILE A 10 -17.58 4.82 6.31
CA ILE A 10 -16.20 5.15 6.69
C ILE A 10 -15.54 3.96 7.37
N GLU A 11 -16.26 3.27 8.27
CA GLU A 11 -15.74 2.08 8.92
C GLU A 11 -15.38 0.98 7.91
N LYS A 12 -16.26 0.71 6.94
CA LYS A 12 -16.00 -0.24 5.86
C LYS A 12 -14.74 0.10 5.05
N ASP A 13 -14.53 1.36 4.73
CA ASP A 13 -13.34 1.83 4.03
C ASP A 13 -12.07 1.67 4.88
N LEU A 14 -12.15 1.99 6.17
CA LEU A 14 -11.04 1.81 7.10
C LEU A 14 -10.71 0.33 7.33
N GLU A 15 -11.73 -0.54 7.40
CA GLU A 15 -11.55 -2.00 7.46
C GLU A 15 -10.85 -2.53 6.20
N LYS A 16 -11.25 -2.04 5.03
CA LYS A 16 -10.60 -2.42 3.78
C LYS A 16 -9.11 -2.04 3.79
N ALA A 17 -8.78 -0.82 4.24
CA ALA A 17 -7.40 -0.39 4.36
C ALA A 17 -6.62 -1.17 5.43
N LEU A 18 -7.26 -1.47 6.55
CA LEU A 18 -6.67 -2.30 7.61
C LEU A 18 -6.38 -3.71 7.11
N ASN A 19 -7.34 -4.35 6.44
CA ASN A 19 -7.20 -5.68 5.88
C ASN A 19 -6.10 -5.74 4.82
N PHE A 20 -5.98 -4.74 3.96
CA PHE A 20 -4.86 -4.62 3.04
C PHE A 20 -3.52 -4.62 3.77
N ILE A 21 -3.37 -3.81 4.83
CA ILE A 21 -2.13 -3.74 5.59
C ILE A 21 -1.84 -5.07 6.32
N VAL A 22 -2.85 -5.67 6.94
CA VAL A 22 -2.67 -6.87 7.77
C VAL A 22 -2.51 -8.13 6.91
N ASN A 23 -3.33 -8.30 5.89
CA ASN A 23 -3.39 -9.54 5.10
C ASN A 23 -2.52 -9.49 3.85
N ASP A 24 -2.60 -8.41 3.06
CA ASP A 24 -1.87 -8.35 1.78
C ASP A 24 -0.41 -7.97 1.98
N LEU A 25 -0.12 -7.05 2.93
CA LEU A 25 1.25 -6.68 3.29
C LEU A 25 1.83 -7.52 4.43
N ASN A 26 1.01 -8.37 5.06
CA ASN A 26 1.39 -9.21 6.22
C ASN A 26 1.97 -8.40 7.40
N ILE A 27 1.42 -7.21 7.66
CA ILE A 27 1.89 -6.30 8.73
C ILE A 27 0.78 -6.06 9.73
N ASN A 28 0.81 -6.75 10.87
CA ASN A 28 -0.22 -6.59 11.91
C ASN A 28 0.00 -5.31 12.73
N ILE A 29 -0.59 -4.21 12.28
CA ILE A 29 -0.47 -2.89 12.93
C ILE A 29 -1.27 -2.77 14.25
N LEU A 30 -2.07 -3.77 14.62
CA LEU A 30 -2.87 -3.77 15.85
C LEU A 30 -2.09 -4.24 17.07
N ILE A 31 -0.91 -4.81 16.91
CA ILE A 31 -0.06 -5.23 18.01
C ILE A 31 0.85 -4.10 18.49
N ASN A 32 1.10 -4.07 19.82
CA ASN A 32 1.98 -3.08 20.42
C ASN A 32 3.43 -3.61 20.46
N PHE A 33 4.07 -3.67 19.29
CA PHE A 33 5.45 -4.15 19.16
C PHE A 33 6.41 -3.01 18.84
N ARG A 34 7.66 -3.08 19.34
CA ARG A 34 8.69 -2.05 19.15
C ARG A 34 9.40 -2.13 17.78
N SER A 35 8.72 -2.53 16.73
CA SER A 35 9.26 -2.48 15.38
C SER A 35 8.96 -1.15 14.72
N ARG A 36 9.91 -0.64 13.94
CA ARG A 36 9.75 0.61 13.18
C ARG A 36 8.61 0.56 12.16
N LEU A 37 8.39 -0.59 11.53
CA LEU A 37 7.38 -0.77 10.48
C LEU A 37 5.94 -0.51 10.96
N TYR A 38 5.58 -0.91 12.17
CA TYR A 38 4.21 -0.76 12.65
C TYR A 38 3.73 0.69 12.79
N PRO A 39 4.52 1.64 13.35
CA PRO A 39 4.17 3.06 13.33
C PRO A 39 4.00 3.63 11.93
N GLU A 40 4.83 3.23 10.97
CA GLU A 40 4.80 3.73 9.59
C GLU A 40 3.50 3.30 8.89
N TYR A 41 3.10 2.04 9.00
CA TYR A 41 1.86 1.55 8.41
C TYR A 41 0.59 1.99 9.20
N ARG A 42 0.69 2.21 10.52
CA ARG A 42 -0.37 2.93 11.24
C ARG A 42 -0.54 4.35 10.72
N CYS A 43 0.57 4.99 10.39
CA CYS A 43 0.57 6.32 9.79
C CYS A 43 -0.16 6.32 8.43
N LEU A 44 -0.02 5.30 7.61
CA LEU A 44 -0.78 5.13 6.37
C LEU A 44 -2.29 5.08 6.65
N LEU A 45 -2.74 4.18 7.54
CA LEU A 45 -4.16 4.07 7.89
C LEU A 45 -4.73 5.37 8.46
N ASN A 46 -3.96 6.04 9.33
CA ASN A 46 -4.35 7.33 9.91
C ASN A 46 -4.47 8.43 8.85
N ASN A 47 -3.59 8.44 7.85
CA ASN A 47 -3.68 9.40 6.76
C ASN A 47 -4.85 9.13 5.81
N ILE A 48 -5.20 7.88 5.57
CA ILE A 48 -6.43 7.51 4.86
C ILE A 48 -7.64 8.05 5.64
N ALA A 49 -7.74 7.75 6.93
CA ALA A 49 -8.82 8.22 7.81
C ALA A 49 -8.94 9.76 7.83
N PHE A 50 -7.82 10.45 7.93
CA PHE A 50 -7.79 11.90 8.03
C PHE A 50 -8.02 12.59 6.69
N ARG A 51 -7.25 12.25 5.67
CA ARG A 51 -7.26 12.97 4.39
C ARG A 51 -8.53 12.69 3.59
N LYS A 52 -9.00 11.43 3.57
CA LYS A 52 -10.19 11.02 2.83
C LYS A 52 -11.48 11.35 3.57
N HIS A 53 -11.55 11.04 4.87
CA HIS A 53 -12.79 11.06 5.64
C HIS A 53 -12.85 12.13 6.72
N LYS A 54 -11.74 12.83 7.00
CA LYS A 54 -11.66 13.83 8.09
C LYS A 54 -12.08 13.25 9.45
N VAL A 55 -11.75 11.99 9.72
CA VAL A 55 -12.09 11.30 10.97
C VAL A 55 -11.48 12.03 12.15
N SER A 56 -12.27 12.19 13.23
CA SER A 56 -11.78 12.86 14.44
C SER A 56 -10.75 12.00 15.19
N PRO A 57 -9.82 12.62 15.94
CA PRO A 57 -8.85 11.90 16.75
C PRO A 57 -9.49 10.94 17.76
N SER A 58 -10.63 11.33 18.35
CA SER A 58 -11.37 10.50 19.32
C SER A 58 -11.95 9.24 18.67
N GLU A 59 -12.53 9.38 17.48
CA GLU A 59 -13.09 8.27 16.74
C GLU A 59 -12.00 7.30 16.28
N MET A 60 -10.88 7.82 15.82
CA MET A 60 -9.77 6.96 15.40
C MET A 60 -9.13 6.22 16.60
N ALA A 61 -9.02 6.87 17.76
CA ALA A 61 -8.60 6.23 18.99
C ALA A 61 -9.56 5.10 19.38
N ARG A 62 -10.89 5.33 19.28
CA ARG A 62 -11.92 4.31 19.53
C ARG A 62 -11.83 3.17 18.53
N PHE A 63 -11.62 3.45 17.24
CA PHE A 63 -11.45 2.45 16.19
C PHE A 63 -10.33 1.46 16.52
N TYR A 64 -9.16 1.94 16.94
CA TYR A 64 -8.06 1.08 17.36
C TYR A 64 -8.32 0.35 18.67
N THR A 65 -8.92 1.03 19.66
CA THR A 65 -9.20 0.44 20.99
C THR A 65 -10.18 -0.72 20.89
N ASN A 66 -11.22 -0.60 20.04
CA ASN A 66 -12.17 -1.67 19.76
C ASN A 66 -11.51 -2.92 19.13
N ARG A 67 -10.30 -2.76 18.55
CA ARG A 67 -9.51 -3.83 17.93
C ARG A 67 -8.30 -4.25 18.77
N GLY A 68 -8.33 -3.90 20.06
CA GLY A 68 -7.33 -4.34 21.05
C GLY A 68 -6.05 -3.48 21.12
N LEU A 69 -5.92 -2.44 20.32
CA LEU A 69 -4.76 -1.54 20.39
C LEU A 69 -5.09 -0.26 21.17
N LYS A 70 -4.50 -0.05 22.33
CA LYS A 70 -4.59 1.20 23.08
C LYS A 70 -3.91 2.32 22.29
N TYR A 71 -4.71 3.25 21.74
CA TYR A 71 -4.26 4.34 20.89
C TYR A 71 -4.76 5.69 21.43
N SER A 72 -3.94 6.75 21.34
CA SER A 72 -4.30 8.08 21.84
C SER A 72 -4.47 9.10 20.72
N HIS A 73 -5.19 10.19 21.02
CA HIS A 73 -5.36 11.33 20.12
C HIS A 73 -4.01 11.90 19.64
N ASP A 74 -3.05 12.04 20.56
CA ASP A 74 -1.73 12.60 20.25
C ASP A 74 -0.95 11.70 19.27
N LYS A 75 -1.04 10.38 19.44
CA LYS A 75 -0.43 9.44 18.50
C LYS A 75 -1.03 9.56 17.11
N TYR A 76 -2.35 9.76 17.01
CA TYR A 76 -3.03 9.99 15.75
C TYR A 76 -2.55 11.26 15.06
N MET A 77 -2.56 12.39 15.78
CA MET A 77 -2.13 13.68 15.23
C MET A 77 -0.65 13.69 14.82
N LYS A 78 0.22 13.14 15.67
CA LYS A 78 1.65 13.00 15.33
C LYS A 78 1.87 12.13 14.11
N SER A 79 1.12 11.03 13.96
CA SER A 79 1.28 10.15 12.80
C SER A 79 0.83 10.81 11.50
N ILE A 80 -0.20 11.66 11.54
CA ILE A 80 -0.61 12.45 10.37
C ILE A 80 0.49 13.43 9.94
N GLY A 81 1.07 14.15 10.90
CA GLY A 81 2.14 15.11 10.63
C GLY A 81 3.45 14.47 10.15
N ASN A 82 3.72 13.24 10.57
CA ASN A 82 4.97 12.53 10.24
C ASN A 82 4.89 11.72 8.92
N PHE A 83 3.76 11.74 8.21
CA PHE A 83 3.57 10.90 7.02
C PHE A 83 4.64 11.12 5.95
N ASP A 84 4.96 12.36 5.64
CA ASP A 84 5.94 12.66 4.59
C ASP A 84 7.36 12.21 4.97
N SER A 85 7.70 12.28 6.27
CA SER A 85 8.96 11.75 6.79
C SER A 85 9.03 10.22 6.67
N TYR A 86 7.96 9.51 7.03
CA TYR A 86 7.89 8.07 6.87
C TYR A 86 7.89 7.65 5.40
N ALA A 87 7.16 8.37 4.56
CA ALA A 87 7.09 8.12 3.12
C ALA A 87 8.39 8.49 2.37
N HIS A 88 9.30 9.25 2.99
CA HIS A 88 10.65 9.41 2.48
C HIS A 88 11.49 8.14 2.67
N GLY A 89 11.35 7.49 3.83
CA GLY A 89 12.02 6.22 4.11
C GLY A 89 11.36 4.98 3.49
N LEU A 90 10.05 5.05 3.22
CA LEU A 90 9.23 3.99 2.63
C LEU A 90 8.35 4.58 1.51
N PRO A 91 8.90 4.77 0.30
CA PRO A 91 8.18 5.42 -0.81
C PRO A 91 6.86 4.77 -1.20
N GLU A 92 6.71 3.47 -0.97
CA GLU A 92 5.49 2.69 -1.23
C GLU A 92 4.29 3.22 -0.43
N LEU A 93 4.48 3.86 0.73
CA LEU A 93 3.38 4.44 1.51
C LEU A 93 2.58 5.49 0.72
N LYS A 94 3.25 6.29 -0.12
CA LYS A 94 2.57 7.24 -1.01
C LYS A 94 1.75 6.54 -2.08
N SER A 95 2.28 5.47 -2.64
CA SER A 95 1.58 4.66 -3.65
C SER A 95 0.34 4.02 -3.07
N TYR A 96 0.45 3.43 -1.87
CA TYR A 96 -0.69 2.84 -1.16
C TYR A 96 -1.73 3.91 -0.78
N LEU A 97 -1.30 5.06 -0.26
CA LEU A 97 -2.23 6.17 0.04
C LEU A 97 -3.02 6.57 -1.21
N ASN A 98 -2.34 6.77 -2.34
CA ASN A 98 -2.97 7.16 -3.61
C ASN A 98 -3.94 6.09 -4.13
N MET A 99 -3.67 4.80 -3.93
CA MET A 99 -4.58 3.71 -4.28
C MET A 99 -5.94 3.89 -3.58
N PHE A 100 -5.94 4.13 -2.27
CA PHE A 100 -7.18 4.34 -1.50
C PHE A 100 -7.91 5.64 -1.83
N PHE A 101 -7.24 6.62 -2.41
CA PHE A 101 -7.88 7.84 -2.89
C PHE A 101 -8.51 7.65 -4.27
N LYS A 102 -7.85 6.93 -5.18
CA LYS A 102 -8.38 6.65 -6.53
C LYS A 102 -9.65 5.80 -6.51
N GLU A 103 -9.78 4.88 -5.56
CA GLU A 103 -10.99 4.07 -5.42
C GLU A 103 -12.24 4.86 -5.00
N SER A 104 -12.09 6.10 -4.52
CA SER A 104 -13.21 6.97 -4.10
C SER A 104 -13.76 7.84 -5.21
N THR A 105 -13.04 8.06 -6.27
CA THR A 105 -13.66 8.53 -7.50
C THR A 105 -14.46 7.36 -8.04
N PRO A 106 -15.79 7.55 -8.30
CA PRO A 106 -16.48 6.59 -9.14
C PRO A 106 -15.56 6.46 -10.35
N ILE A 107 -15.08 5.26 -10.57
CA ILE A 107 -14.42 4.94 -11.81
C ILE A 107 -15.50 5.24 -12.84
N ASN A 108 -15.50 6.44 -13.39
CA ASN A 108 -15.84 6.53 -14.77
C ASN A 108 -14.95 5.43 -15.35
N LYS A 109 -15.57 4.32 -15.69
CA LYS A 109 -15.01 3.38 -16.64
C LYS A 109 -14.89 4.18 -17.94
N GLU A 110 -13.96 5.12 -17.97
CA GLU A 110 -13.20 5.31 -19.17
C GLU A 110 -12.62 3.91 -19.40
N VAL A 111 -13.38 3.16 -20.14
CA VAL A 111 -12.87 2.07 -20.92
C VAL A 111 -11.63 2.70 -21.53
N ILE A 112 -10.46 2.36 -20.96
CA ILE A 112 -9.22 2.64 -21.66
C ILE A 112 -9.42 1.80 -22.90
N VAL A 113 -9.94 2.45 -23.94
CA VAL A 113 -9.91 1.91 -25.30
C VAL A 113 -8.42 1.88 -25.58
N ILE A 114 -7.80 0.75 -25.21
CA ILE A 114 -6.43 0.48 -25.60
C ILE A 114 -6.52 0.46 -27.12
N ASP A 115 -6.09 1.55 -27.70
CA ASP A 115 -6.03 1.67 -29.14
C ASP A 115 -5.06 0.57 -29.61
N LYS A 116 -5.64 -0.55 -30.06
CA LYS A 116 -4.88 -1.74 -30.46
C LYS A 116 -3.85 -1.42 -31.56
N ALA A 117 -4.00 -0.27 -32.22
CA ALA A 117 -3.07 0.19 -33.25
C ALA A 117 -1.73 0.67 -32.67
N ASN A 118 -1.69 1.16 -31.43
CA ASN A 118 -0.51 1.76 -30.81
C ASN A 118 0.16 0.90 -29.73
N LEU A 119 -0.22 -0.36 -29.59
CA LEU A 119 0.42 -1.28 -28.66
C LEU A 119 1.87 -1.57 -29.05
N THR A 120 2.78 -1.46 -28.08
CA THR A 120 4.14 -1.96 -28.27
C THR A 120 4.13 -3.47 -28.59
N PRO A 121 5.19 -4.01 -29.24
CA PRO A 121 5.27 -5.45 -29.55
C PRO A 121 5.02 -6.33 -28.32
N ILE A 122 5.54 -5.93 -27.15
CA ILE A 122 5.36 -6.66 -25.87
C ILE A 122 3.89 -6.62 -25.43
N GLN A 123 3.25 -5.47 -25.48
CA GLN A 123 1.84 -5.31 -25.11
C GLN A 123 0.92 -6.13 -26.02
N LYS A 124 1.22 -6.20 -27.33
CA LYS A 124 0.49 -7.06 -28.29
C LYS A 124 0.66 -8.53 -27.94
N LEU A 125 1.84 -8.94 -27.55
CA LEU A 125 2.14 -10.32 -27.18
C LEU A 125 1.41 -10.71 -25.90
N VAL A 126 1.45 -9.88 -24.87
CA VAL A 126 0.78 -10.12 -23.58
C VAL A 126 -0.75 -10.09 -23.71
N SER A 127 -1.32 -9.22 -24.55
CA SER A 127 -2.78 -9.14 -24.77
C SER A 127 -3.39 -10.38 -25.43
N ASN A 128 -2.57 -11.23 -26.04
CA ASN A 128 -3.00 -12.47 -26.71
C ASN A 128 -2.79 -13.73 -25.84
N LEU A 129 -2.22 -13.58 -24.64
CA LEU A 129 -2.01 -14.70 -23.73
C LEU A 129 -3.30 -15.05 -22.97
N THR A 130 -3.50 -16.32 -22.70
CA THR A 130 -4.52 -16.78 -21.74
C THR A 130 -4.08 -16.45 -20.32
N ASN A 131 -5.02 -16.51 -19.36
CA ASN A 131 -4.69 -16.28 -17.94
C ASN A 131 -3.60 -17.25 -17.45
N GLU A 132 -3.64 -18.50 -17.84
CA GLU A 132 -2.65 -19.52 -17.49
C GLU A 132 -1.27 -19.18 -18.05
N GLN A 133 -1.20 -18.81 -19.34
CA GLN A 133 0.04 -18.37 -19.98
C GLN A 133 0.60 -17.09 -19.37
N THR A 134 -0.26 -16.19 -18.90
CA THR A 134 0.16 -14.96 -18.23
C THR A 134 0.80 -15.27 -16.88
N ILE A 135 0.25 -16.19 -16.09
CA ILE A 135 0.81 -16.65 -14.82
C ILE A 135 2.18 -17.30 -15.05
N GLU A 136 2.28 -18.21 -16.01
CA GLU A 136 3.53 -18.88 -16.36
C GLU A 136 4.63 -17.89 -16.78
N LEU A 137 4.26 -16.87 -17.58
CA LEU A 137 5.19 -15.82 -17.98
C LEU A 137 5.69 -14.98 -16.79
N ILE A 138 4.82 -14.64 -15.84
CA ILE A 138 5.18 -13.92 -14.63
C ILE A 138 6.17 -14.74 -13.80
N GLU A 139 5.92 -16.03 -13.60
CA GLU A 139 6.81 -16.94 -12.87
C GLU A 139 8.18 -17.04 -13.53
N MET A 140 8.23 -17.16 -14.86
CA MET A 140 9.50 -17.17 -15.60
C MET A 140 10.28 -15.86 -15.44
N ILE A 141 9.60 -14.72 -15.49
CA ILE A 141 10.23 -13.40 -15.29
C ILE A 141 10.83 -13.30 -13.87
N ASP A 142 10.11 -13.73 -12.86
CA ASP A 142 10.56 -13.70 -11.47
C ASP A 142 11.76 -14.63 -11.21
N LEU A 143 11.74 -15.82 -11.79
CA LEU A 143 12.88 -16.73 -11.77
C LEU A 143 14.12 -16.11 -12.44
N ARG A 144 13.93 -15.43 -13.58
CA ARG A 144 15.02 -14.75 -14.29
C ARG A 144 15.59 -13.58 -13.53
N LYS A 145 14.73 -12.76 -12.88
CA LYS A 145 15.17 -11.67 -12.00
C LYS A 145 15.99 -12.18 -10.83
N LYS A 146 15.55 -13.27 -10.17
CA LYS A 146 16.32 -13.91 -9.08
C LYS A 146 17.69 -14.38 -9.55
N SER A 147 17.75 -15.01 -10.73
CA SER A 147 19.02 -15.46 -11.34
C SER A 147 19.96 -14.30 -11.70
N TRP A 148 19.43 -13.18 -12.19
CA TRP A 148 20.21 -11.99 -12.50
C TRP A 148 20.73 -11.30 -11.24
N ASN A 149 19.91 -11.15 -10.21
CA ASN A 149 20.33 -10.59 -8.93
C ASN A 149 21.42 -11.43 -8.26
N TRP A 150 21.36 -12.76 -8.41
CA TRP A 150 22.40 -13.66 -7.92
C TRP A 150 23.73 -13.50 -8.69
N LYS A 151 23.68 -13.37 -10.02
CA LYS A 151 24.88 -13.10 -10.84
C LYS A 151 25.52 -11.77 -10.50
N MET A 152 24.75 -10.69 -10.44
CA MET A 152 25.23 -9.36 -10.09
C MET A 152 25.92 -9.35 -8.73
N LYS A 153 25.36 -10.04 -7.73
CA LYS A 153 25.95 -10.12 -6.39
C LYS A 153 27.32 -10.85 -6.39
N ASN A 154 27.44 -11.93 -7.14
CA ASN A 154 28.70 -12.67 -7.23
C ASN A 154 29.77 -11.95 -8.05
N ASP A 155 29.39 -11.20 -9.08
CA ASP A 155 30.33 -10.41 -9.88
C ASP A 155 30.94 -9.24 -9.06
N TYR A 156 30.21 -8.68 -8.09
CA TYR A 156 30.75 -7.67 -7.17
C TYR A 156 31.69 -8.26 -6.11
N GLU A 157 31.43 -9.46 -5.58
CA GLU A 157 32.31 -10.11 -4.61
C GLU A 157 33.68 -10.52 -5.21
N ILE A 158 33.76 -10.75 -6.52
CA ILE A 158 35.02 -11.08 -7.21
C ILE A 158 35.92 -9.82 -7.39
N ILE A 159 35.30 -8.64 -7.50
CA ILE A 159 36.04 -7.37 -7.71
C ILE A 159 36.67 -6.86 -6.39
N GLU A 160 36.10 -7.16 -5.23
CA GLU A 160 36.64 -6.75 -3.93
C GLU A 160 37.73 -7.68 -3.37
N SER A 161 38.02 -8.81 -4.02
CA SER A 161 39.04 -9.79 -3.60
C SER A 161 40.37 -9.68 -4.33
N HIS A 162 40.60 -8.60 -5.07
CA HIS A 162 41.87 -8.25 -5.74
C HIS A 162 42.26 -6.83 -5.34
#